data_f6ccb2fd128940650c3e1e3b70916390
#
_entry.id   f6ccb2fd128940650c3e1e3b70916390
#
_cell.length_a   1.000
_cell.length_b   1.000
_cell.length_c   1.000
_cell.angle_alpha   90.00
_cell.angle_beta   90.00
_cell.angle_gamma   90.00
#
_symmetry.space_group_name_H-M   'P 1'
#
loop_
_entity.id
_entity.type
_entity.pdbx_description
1 polymer ?
#
loop_
_entity_poly.entity_id
_entity_poly.type
_entity_poly.pdbx_seq_one_letter_code
_entity_poly.pdbx_strand_id
1 'polypeptide(L)'
;MQTIVNYIANALQARIPRIKIDTANDAATAHLTIPNKHGGKPINILAKAHAGIVVVFNKTPRLFDQDAKGIDKLAFDISEYLKGRSVYLDLLKSHGSDSGKDCIANSIEVQAENFTILTNLITRKGLLDSTELEKALQEGDIVRVNYWDPRKNYGYRLDGDHLAKIAL
;
A
#
# COMPACT_ATOMS: atom_id res chain seq x y z
N MET A 1 10.54 -22.09 -9.83
CA MET A 1 9.85 -21.23 -8.84
C MET A 1 10.60 -21.10 -7.52
N GLN A 2 11.18 -22.18 -6.97
CA GLN A 2 11.92 -22.10 -5.70
C GLN A 2 13.07 -21.06 -5.72
N THR A 3 13.74 -20.91 -6.84
CA THR A 3 14.84 -19.94 -6.98
C THR A 3 14.36 -18.50 -6.81
N ILE A 4 13.23 -18.12 -7.45
CA ILE A 4 12.69 -16.75 -7.34
C ILE A 4 12.17 -16.46 -5.92
N VAL A 5 11.57 -17.46 -5.27
CA VAL A 5 11.14 -17.36 -3.86
C VAL A 5 12.34 -17.04 -2.97
N ASN A 6 13.45 -17.76 -3.16
CA ASN A 6 14.66 -17.53 -2.38
C ASN A 6 15.25 -16.14 -2.62
N TYR A 7 15.27 -15.65 -3.87
CA TYR A 7 15.75 -14.29 -4.18
C TYR A 7 14.89 -13.23 -3.53
N ILE A 8 13.57 -13.34 -3.61
CA ILE A 8 12.64 -12.40 -2.96
C ILE A 8 12.81 -12.45 -1.44
N ALA A 9 12.83 -13.64 -0.85
CA ALA A 9 12.99 -13.81 0.59
C ALA A 9 14.31 -13.22 1.09
N ASN A 10 15.42 -13.49 0.40
CA ASN A 10 16.74 -12.96 0.76
C ASN A 10 16.78 -11.42 0.66
N ALA A 11 16.21 -10.84 -0.40
CA ALA A 11 16.14 -9.40 -0.57
C ALA A 11 15.32 -8.72 0.53
N LEU A 12 14.19 -9.34 0.93
CA LEU A 12 13.36 -8.85 2.05
C LEU A 12 14.10 -8.97 3.39
N GLN A 13 14.73 -10.10 3.67
CA GLN A 13 15.48 -10.34 4.91
C GLN A 13 16.70 -9.42 5.05
N ALA A 14 17.36 -9.08 3.94
CA ALA A 14 18.46 -8.11 3.95
C ALA A 14 18.03 -6.72 4.43
N ARG A 15 16.80 -6.32 4.15
CA ARG A 15 16.22 -5.02 4.58
C ARG A 15 15.50 -5.10 5.92
N ILE A 16 14.91 -6.25 6.23
CA ILE A 16 14.12 -6.50 7.43
C ILE A 16 14.52 -7.86 8.00
N PRO A 17 15.59 -7.93 8.83
CA PRO A 17 16.21 -9.19 9.26
C PRO A 17 15.28 -10.19 9.97
N ARG A 18 14.20 -9.69 10.58
CA ARG A 18 13.24 -10.52 11.33
C ARG A 18 11.86 -10.61 10.65
N ILE A 19 11.80 -10.37 9.34
CA ILE A 19 10.55 -10.47 8.60
C ILE A 19 10.04 -11.91 8.61
N LYS A 20 8.76 -12.07 8.91
CA LYS A 20 8.06 -13.35 8.75
C LYS A 20 7.47 -13.41 7.35
N ILE A 21 7.75 -14.49 6.63
CA ILE A 21 7.24 -14.73 5.29
C ILE A 21 6.68 -16.15 5.27
N ASP A 22 5.40 -16.26 4.96
CA ASP A 22 4.74 -17.54 4.71
C ASP A 22 4.78 -17.83 3.21
N THR A 23 5.10 -19.06 2.82
CA THR A 23 5.23 -19.45 1.42
C THR A 23 4.28 -20.60 1.09
N ALA A 24 3.61 -20.49 -0.06
CA ALA A 24 2.80 -21.55 -0.63
C ALA A 24 3.05 -21.57 -2.15
N ASN A 25 3.67 -22.62 -2.63
CA ASN A 25 4.09 -22.70 -4.03
C ASN A 25 3.37 -23.85 -4.73
N ASP A 26 2.97 -23.62 -5.97
CA ASP A 26 2.63 -24.66 -6.93
C ASP A 26 3.68 -24.76 -8.04
N ALA A 27 3.46 -25.62 -9.04
CA ALA A 27 4.44 -25.85 -10.10
C ALA A 27 4.75 -24.62 -10.96
N ALA A 28 3.81 -23.70 -11.10
CA ALA A 28 3.90 -22.56 -12.03
C ALA A 28 3.89 -21.19 -11.31
N THR A 29 3.51 -21.16 -10.02
CA THR A 29 3.29 -19.92 -9.30
C THR A 29 3.88 -20.00 -7.90
N ALA A 30 4.60 -18.95 -7.52
CA ALA A 30 5.09 -18.77 -6.16
C ALA A 30 4.21 -17.73 -5.45
N HIS A 31 3.75 -18.09 -4.26
CA HIS A 31 2.99 -17.23 -3.37
C HIS A 31 3.79 -16.99 -2.09
N LEU A 32 4.08 -15.73 -1.78
CA LEU A 32 4.65 -15.34 -0.51
C LEU A 32 3.66 -14.39 0.17
N THR A 33 3.54 -14.54 1.47
CA THR A 33 2.64 -13.68 2.27
C THR A 33 3.40 -13.12 3.46
N ILE A 34 3.36 -11.81 3.63
CA ILE A 34 3.86 -11.15 4.83
C ILE A 34 2.65 -10.88 5.72
N PRO A 35 2.45 -11.64 6.82
CA PRO A 35 1.28 -11.52 7.67
C PRO A 35 1.29 -10.20 8.44
N ASN A 36 0.12 -9.55 8.55
CA ASN A 36 -0.02 -8.36 9.35
C ASN A 36 -0.37 -8.72 10.80
N LYS A 37 0.59 -8.60 11.70
CA LYS A 37 0.44 -8.89 13.13
C LYS A 37 -0.49 -7.94 13.88
N HIS A 38 -0.92 -6.85 13.27
CA HIS A 38 -1.86 -5.89 13.85
C HIS A 38 -3.31 -6.11 13.39
N GLY A 39 -3.59 -7.24 12.74
CA GLY A 39 -4.94 -7.59 12.31
C GLY A 39 -5.40 -6.97 10.99
N GLY A 40 -4.53 -6.21 10.31
CA GLY A 40 -4.81 -5.69 8.97
C GLY A 40 -4.58 -6.72 7.88
N LYS A 41 -4.71 -6.28 6.62
CA LYS A 41 -4.47 -7.17 5.48
C LYS A 41 -3.00 -7.48 5.32
N PRO A 42 -2.66 -8.74 4.98
CA PRO A 42 -1.28 -9.12 4.68
C PRO A 42 -0.82 -8.49 3.36
N ILE A 43 0.49 -8.41 3.16
CA ILE A 43 1.07 -8.17 1.84
C ILE A 43 1.18 -9.51 1.14
N ASN A 44 0.61 -9.62 -0.05
CA ASN A 44 0.68 -10.82 -0.87
C ASN A 44 1.61 -10.57 -2.06
N ILE A 45 2.52 -11.50 -2.30
CA ILE A 45 3.47 -11.48 -3.42
C ILE A 45 3.18 -12.69 -4.28
N LEU A 46 2.90 -12.46 -5.55
CA LEU A 46 2.62 -13.48 -6.54
C LEU A 46 3.64 -13.40 -7.67
N ALA A 47 4.45 -14.44 -7.84
CA ALA A 47 5.37 -14.55 -8.95
C ALA A 47 4.98 -15.73 -9.85
N LYS A 48 4.82 -15.47 -11.15
CA LYS A 48 4.55 -16.50 -12.18
C LYS A 48 5.76 -16.67 -13.09
N ALA A 49 5.99 -17.88 -13.57
CA ALA A 49 7.04 -18.13 -14.53
C ALA A 49 6.86 -17.25 -15.78
N HIS A 50 7.95 -16.62 -16.23
CA HIS A 50 7.98 -15.75 -17.42
C HIS A 50 7.02 -14.54 -17.38
N ALA A 51 6.50 -14.17 -16.22
CA ALA A 51 5.70 -12.98 -16.00
C ALA A 51 6.32 -12.13 -14.88
N GLY A 52 5.85 -10.92 -14.68
CA GLY A 52 6.30 -10.07 -13.57
C GLY A 52 5.93 -10.62 -12.19
N ILE A 53 6.36 -9.92 -11.17
CA ILE A 53 5.98 -10.18 -9.79
C ILE A 53 4.90 -9.17 -9.40
N VAL A 54 3.75 -9.65 -8.95
CA VAL A 54 2.68 -8.80 -8.45
C VAL A 54 2.73 -8.77 -6.94
N VAL A 55 2.82 -7.57 -6.37
CA VAL A 55 2.71 -7.34 -4.92
C VAL A 55 1.40 -6.63 -4.65
N VAL A 56 0.60 -7.16 -3.75
CA VAL A 56 -0.67 -6.56 -3.35
C VAL A 56 -0.53 -5.94 -1.96
N PHE A 57 -0.52 -4.61 -1.95
CA PHE A 57 -0.56 -3.79 -0.74
C PHE A 57 -2.01 -3.42 -0.45
N ASN A 58 -2.63 -4.05 0.52
CA ASN A 58 -4.02 -3.78 0.92
C ASN A 58 -5.01 -3.67 -0.25
N LYS A 59 -5.21 -4.48 -1.12
CA LYS A 59 -6.04 -4.45 -2.34
C LYS A 59 -5.44 -3.72 -3.55
N THR A 60 -4.32 -3.02 -3.40
CA THR A 60 -3.68 -2.30 -4.50
C THR A 60 -2.55 -3.14 -5.07
N PRO A 61 -2.67 -3.67 -6.30
CA PRO A 61 -1.62 -4.44 -6.93
C PRO A 61 -0.54 -3.52 -7.53
N ARG A 62 0.72 -3.95 -7.43
CA ARG A 62 1.86 -3.34 -8.13
C ARG A 62 2.67 -4.41 -8.82
N LEU A 63 3.14 -4.12 -10.03
CA LEU A 63 3.93 -5.01 -10.86
C LEU A 63 5.43 -4.66 -10.74
N PHE A 64 6.26 -5.69 -10.59
CA PHE A 64 7.72 -5.61 -10.57
C PHE A 64 8.32 -6.61 -11.55
N ASP A 65 9.49 -6.27 -12.10
CA ASP A 65 10.25 -7.19 -12.96
C ASP A 65 10.87 -8.33 -12.16
N GLN A 66 11.10 -9.47 -12.80
CA GLN A 66 11.71 -10.64 -12.17
C GLN A 66 13.24 -10.62 -12.16
N ASP A 67 13.86 -9.55 -12.62
CA ASP A 67 15.29 -9.38 -12.57
C ASP A 67 15.76 -8.89 -11.17
N ALA A 68 17.07 -8.84 -10.97
CA ALA A 68 17.66 -8.42 -9.69
C ALA A 68 17.24 -7.00 -9.30
N LYS A 69 17.10 -6.10 -10.27
CA LYS A 69 16.69 -4.70 -10.03
C LYS A 69 15.22 -4.61 -9.62
N GLY A 70 14.34 -5.36 -10.26
CA GLY A 70 12.92 -5.42 -9.92
C GLY A 70 12.70 -6.03 -8.54
N ILE A 71 13.43 -7.07 -8.18
CA ILE A 71 13.36 -7.70 -6.85
C ILE A 71 13.90 -6.76 -5.76
N ASP A 72 14.99 -6.03 -6.01
CA ASP A 72 15.49 -5.04 -5.05
C ASP A 72 14.50 -3.88 -4.85
N LYS A 73 13.89 -3.38 -5.91
CA LYS A 73 12.83 -2.36 -5.86
C LYS A 73 11.62 -2.84 -5.09
N LEU A 74 11.16 -4.06 -5.32
CA LEU A 74 10.08 -4.71 -4.59
C LEU A 74 10.40 -4.76 -3.09
N ALA A 75 11.59 -5.22 -2.72
CA ALA A 75 12.00 -5.32 -1.32
C ALA A 75 12.10 -3.94 -0.64
N PHE A 76 12.57 -2.93 -1.38
CA PHE A 76 12.58 -1.54 -0.92
C PHE A 76 11.15 -1.03 -0.66
N ASP A 77 10.25 -1.15 -1.61
CA ASP A 77 8.87 -0.67 -1.49
C ASP A 77 8.12 -1.34 -0.34
N ILE A 78 8.29 -2.65 -0.17
CA ILE A 78 7.72 -3.38 0.98
C ILE A 78 8.33 -2.88 2.29
N SER A 79 9.64 -2.69 2.35
CA SER A 79 10.32 -2.17 3.54
C SER A 79 9.79 -0.80 3.94
N GLU A 80 9.62 0.11 2.99
CA GLU A 80 9.09 1.46 3.23
C GLU A 80 7.63 1.42 3.71
N TYR A 81 6.80 0.56 3.13
CA TYR A 81 5.42 0.39 3.53
C TYR A 81 5.30 -0.17 4.96
N LEU A 82 6.09 -1.17 5.30
CA LEU A 82 6.11 -1.77 6.64
C LEU A 82 6.61 -0.80 7.72
N LYS A 83 7.52 0.11 7.36
CA LYS A 83 8.03 1.15 8.26
C LYS A 83 7.12 2.38 8.37
N GLY A 84 6.03 2.42 7.61
CA GLY A 84 5.11 3.55 7.57
C GLY A 84 5.67 4.79 6.88
N ARG A 85 6.69 4.65 6.03
CA ARG A 85 7.28 5.74 5.22
C ARG A 85 6.68 5.81 3.82
N SER A 86 5.95 4.81 3.42
CA SER A 86 5.12 4.77 2.22
C SER A 86 3.69 4.41 2.61
N VAL A 87 2.72 5.13 2.07
CA VAL A 87 1.29 4.86 2.27
C VAL A 87 0.55 4.97 0.96
N TYR A 88 -0.58 4.30 0.87
CA TYR A 88 -1.53 4.47 -0.21
C TYR A 88 -2.66 5.39 0.23
N LEU A 89 -2.99 6.37 -0.61
CA LEU A 89 -4.17 7.21 -0.46
C LEU A 89 -5.25 6.64 -1.35
N ASP A 90 -6.28 6.08 -0.74
CA ASP A 90 -7.42 5.51 -1.46
C ASP A 90 -8.53 6.55 -1.55
N LEU A 91 -8.94 6.89 -2.76
CA LEU A 91 -10.13 7.68 -3.03
C LEU A 91 -11.37 6.81 -2.87
N LEU A 92 -12.21 7.16 -1.90
CA LEU A 92 -13.49 6.49 -1.64
C LEU A 92 -14.61 7.37 -2.15
N LYS A 93 -15.46 6.86 -3.02
CA LYS A 93 -16.63 7.59 -3.49
C LYS A 93 -17.64 7.80 -2.36
N SER A 94 -18.07 9.04 -2.17
CA SER A 94 -19.02 9.45 -1.12
C SER A 94 -20.41 8.84 -1.29
N HIS A 95 -20.77 8.48 -2.51
CA HIS A 95 -22.01 7.77 -2.82
C HIS A 95 -21.74 6.28 -2.88
N GLY A 96 -21.35 5.70 -1.72
CA GLY A 96 -21.17 4.26 -1.60
C GLY A 96 -22.41 3.51 -2.02
N SER A 97 -22.22 2.38 -2.69
CA SER A 97 -23.30 1.45 -2.97
C SER A 97 -24.01 1.08 -1.67
N ASP A 98 -25.30 0.75 -1.75
CA ASP A 98 -26.15 0.30 -0.63
C ASP A 98 -25.56 -0.85 0.21
N SER A 99 -24.44 -1.43 -0.21
CA SER A 99 -23.75 -2.52 0.47
C SER A 99 -22.74 -2.08 1.57
N GLY A 100 -22.51 -0.78 1.77
CA GLY A 100 -21.55 -0.28 2.76
C GLY A 100 -20.09 -0.69 2.50
N LYS A 101 -19.78 -1.20 1.30
CA LYS A 101 -18.42 -1.57 0.90
C LYS A 101 -17.73 -0.34 0.31
N ASP A 102 -16.55 -0.04 0.86
CA ASP A 102 -15.66 0.98 0.32
C ASP A 102 -15.37 0.72 -1.16
N CYS A 103 -15.82 1.61 -2.03
CA CYS A 103 -15.48 1.56 -3.44
C CYS A 103 -14.25 2.41 -3.67
N ILE A 104 -13.10 1.77 -3.86
CA ILE A 104 -11.86 2.47 -4.21
C ILE A 104 -11.91 2.84 -5.68
N ALA A 105 -11.99 4.14 -5.96
CA ALA A 105 -11.97 4.66 -7.33
C ALA A 105 -10.54 4.80 -7.87
N ASN A 106 -9.60 5.20 -7.02
CA ASN A 106 -8.19 5.38 -7.36
C ASN A 106 -7.31 5.19 -6.12
N SER A 107 -6.01 4.94 -6.33
CA SER A 107 -5.03 4.77 -5.26
C SER A 107 -3.71 5.40 -5.66
N ILE A 108 -3.16 6.26 -4.81
CA ILE A 108 -1.91 6.99 -5.03
C ILE A 108 -0.94 6.67 -3.90
N GLU A 109 0.31 6.37 -4.26
CA GLU A 109 1.39 6.16 -3.28
C GLU A 109 2.05 7.48 -2.91
N VAL A 110 2.24 7.71 -1.61
CA VAL A 110 2.99 8.84 -1.06
C VAL A 110 4.13 8.33 -0.20
N GLN A 111 5.32 8.88 -0.40
CA GLN A 111 6.53 8.51 0.35
C GLN A 111 7.09 9.70 1.12
N ALA A 112 7.64 9.44 2.31
CA ALA A 112 8.36 10.41 3.11
C ALA A 112 9.48 9.74 3.92
N GLU A 113 10.44 10.52 4.41
CA GLU A 113 11.59 9.99 5.15
C GLU A 113 11.20 9.35 6.47
N ASN A 114 10.18 9.87 7.13
CA ASN A 114 9.65 9.31 8.36
C ASN A 114 8.15 9.53 8.50
N PHE A 115 7.54 8.82 9.43
CA PHE A 115 6.11 8.83 9.67
C PHE A 115 5.54 10.23 9.97
N THR A 116 6.25 11.03 10.74
CA THR A 116 5.78 12.39 11.11
C THR A 116 5.77 13.32 9.91
N ILE A 117 6.80 13.27 9.06
CA ILE A 117 6.86 14.04 7.82
C ILE A 117 5.76 13.61 6.88
N LEU A 118 5.56 12.30 6.72
CA LEU A 118 4.49 11.75 5.89
C LEU A 118 3.11 12.22 6.36
N THR A 119 2.83 12.16 7.65
CA THR A 119 1.57 12.62 8.21
C THR A 119 1.35 14.12 7.97
N ASN A 120 2.39 14.93 8.13
CA ASN A 120 2.32 16.38 7.88
C ASN A 120 2.09 16.69 6.38
N LEU A 121 2.72 15.97 5.48
CA LEU A 121 2.51 16.12 4.04
C LEU A 121 1.06 15.81 3.65
N ILE A 122 0.52 14.72 4.17
CA ILE A 122 -0.85 14.28 3.89
C ILE A 122 -1.87 15.28 4.45
N THR A 123 -1.69 15.74 5.68
CA THR A 123 -2.68 16.58 6.37
C THR A 123 -2.62 18.04 5.98
N ARG A 124 -1.47 18.55 5.52
CA ARG A 124 -1.28 20.00 5.27
C ARG A 124 -1.19 20.38 3.81
N LYS A 125 -0.54 19.58 2.97
CA LYS A 125 -0.27 19.94 1.56
C LYS A 125 -0.44 18.78 0.58
N GLY A 126 0.02 17.58 0.92
CA GLY A 126 0.19 16.49 -0.03
C GLY A 126 -1.07 16.06 -0.76
N LEU A 127 -2.23 16.19 -0.13
CA LEU A 127 -3.51 15.86 -0.77
C LEU A 127 -4.01 16.96 -1.71
N LEU A 128 -3.73 18.22 -1.41
CA LEU A 128 -4.21 19.37 -2.19
C LEU A 128 -3.29 19.73 -3.37
N ASP A 129 -2.06 19.20 -3.39
CA ASP A 129 -1.13 19.41 -4.50
C ASP A 129 -1.44 18.54 -5.73
N SER A 130 -2.38 17.60 -5.63
CA SER A 130 -2.84 16.78 -6.75
C SER A 130 -4.19 17.27 -7.26
N THR A 131 -4.25 17.68 -8.53
CA THR A 131 -5.49 18.14 -9.17
C THR A 131 -6.62 17.11 -9.09
N GLU A 132 -6.29 15.83 -9.22
CA GLU A 132 -7.26 14.73 -9.14
C GLU A 132 -7.82 14.57 -7.71
N LEU A 133 -6.96 14.65 -6.68
CA LEU A 133 -7.38 14.58 -5.29
C LEU A 133 -8.16 15.82 -4.88
N GLU A 134 -7.74 17.02 -5.30
CA GLU A 134 -8.47 18.26 -5.05
C GLU A 134 -9.87 18.22 -5.61
N LYS A 135 -10.02 17.78 -6.86
CA LYS A 135 -11.34 17.61 -7.50
C LYS A 135 -12.22 16.64 -6.74
N ALA A 136 -11.68 15.48 -6.37
CA ALA A 136 -12.42 14.47 -5.62
C ALA A 136 -12.88 14.97 -4.25
N LEU A 137 -12.02 15.72 -3.54
CA LEU A 137 -12.36 16.32 -2.24
C LEU A 137 -13.44 17.40 -2.39
N GLN A 138 -13.41 18.20 -3.46
CA GLN A 138 -14.47 19.20 -3.76
C GLN A 138 -15.80 18.54 -4.07
N GLU A 139 -15.80 17.34 -4.67
CA GLU A 139 -16.99 16.54 -4.92
C GLU A 139 -17.54 15.83 -3.66
N GLY A 140 -16.87 15.98 -2.52
CA GLY A 140 -17.26 15.39 -1.23
C GLY A 140 -16.75 13.97 -1.01
N ASP A 141 -15.80 13.52 -1.80
CA ASP A 141 -15.18 12.20 -1.64
C ASP A 141 -14.29 12.15 -0.37
N ILE A 142 -14.08 10.95 0.12
CA ILE A 142 -13.23 10.68 1.27
C ILE A 142 -11.89 10.16 0.77
N VAL A 143 -10.79 10.70 1.28
CA VAL A 143 -9.46 10.15 1.07
C VAL A 143 -9.06 9.34 2.31
N ARG A 144 -8.91 8.03 2.13
CA ARG A 144 -8.42 7.13 3.17
C ARG A 144 -6.90 7.01 3.08
N VAL A 145 -6.23 7.26 4.20
CA VAL A 145 -4.79 7.01 4.33
C VAL A 145 -4.58 5.57 4.78
N ASN A 146 -3.92 4.79 3.98
CA ASN A 146 -3.78 3.34 4.13
C ASN A 146 -2.38 2.97 4.59
N TYR A 147 -2.20 2.81 5.89
CA TYR A 147 -0.96 2.33 6.50
C TYR A 147 -0.99 0.80 6.65
N TRP A 148 0.19 0.21 6.75
CA TRP A 148 0.34 -1.20 7.14
C TRP A 148 -0.29 -1.49 8.51
N ASP A 149 -0.10 -0.60 9.48
CA ASP A 149 -0.75 -0.68 10.79
C ASP A 149 -2.16 -0.07 10.70
N PRO A 150 -3.23 -0.88 10.73
CA PRO A 150 -4.59 -0.38 10.57
C PRO A 150 -5.03 0.57 11.69
N ARG A 151 -4.35 0.57 12.86
CA ARG A 151 -4.62 1.50 13.97
C ARG A 151 -4.26 2.95 13.61
N LYS A 152 -3.48 3.13 12.52
CA LYS A 152 -3.05 4.44 11.99
C LYS A 152 -3.82 4.85 10.73
N ASN A 153 -4.80 4.07 10.31
CA ASN A 153 -5.59 4.38 9.12
C ASN A 153 -6.65 5.43 9.45
N TYR A 154 -6.73 6.45 8.61
CA TYR A 154 -7.64 7.57 8.79
C TYR A 154 -8.31 7.93 7.47
N GLY A 155 -9.52 8.52 7.58
CA GLY A 155 -10.18 9.20 6.48
C GLY A 155 -10.08 10.71 6.62
N TYR A 156 -10.07 11.40 5.48
CA TYR A 156 -10.11 12.85 5.40
C TYR A 156 -11.17 13.30 4.42
N ARG A 157 -11.88 14.35 4.76
CA ARG A 157 -12.85 15.04 3.92
C ARG A 157 -12.55 16.52 3.93
N LEU A 158 -12.86 17.22 2.83
CA LEU A 158 -12.76 18.66 2.79
C LEU A 158 -13.88 19.28 3.62
N ASP A 159 -13.51 20.19 4.52
CA ASP A 159 -14.41 21.00 5.35
C ASP A 159 -14.01 22.47 5.20
N GLY A 160 -14.75 23.20 4.36
CA GLY A 160 -14.33 24.53 3.92
C GLY A 160 -13.04 24.48 3.08
N ASP A 161 -11.97 25.07 3.58
CA ASP A 161 -10.64 25.10 2.96
C ASP A 161 -9.59 24.22 3.68
N HIS A 162 -10.00 23.38 4.62
CA HIS A 162 -9.12 22.49 5.36
C HIS A 162 -9.60 21.03 5.33
N LEU A 163 -8.69 20.11 5.61
CA LEU A 163 -8.98 18.68 5.68
C LEU A 163 -9.42 18.31 7.10
N ALA A 164 -10.64 17.83 7.24
CA ALA A 164 -11.15 17.26 8.47
C ALA A 164 -10.88 15.77 8.56
N LYS A 165 -10.32 15.32 9.67
CA LYS A 165 -10.10 13.90 9.97
C LYS A 165 -11.42 13.27 10.41
N ILE A 166 -11.75 12.13 9.81
CA ILE A 166 -12.97 11.38 10.12
C ILE A 166 -12.65 9.94 10.55
N ALA A 167 -13.50 9.36 11.36
CA ALA A 167 -13.47 7.92 11.64
C ALA A 167 -14.03 7.13 10.44
N LEU A 168 -13.37 6.02 10.11
CA LEU A 168 -13.81 5.08 9.07
C LEU A 168 -14.24 3.75 9.67
#